data_e4f3f03fe34a5d3ece456f7411b7119e
#
_entry.id   e4f3f03fe34a5d3ece456f7411b7119e
#
_cell.length_a   1.000
_cell.length_b   1.000
_cell.length_c   1.000
_cell.angle_alpha   90.00
_cell.angle_beta   90.00
_cell.angle_gamma   90.00
#
_symmetry.space_group_name_H-M   'P 1'
#
loop_
_entity.id
_entity.type
_entity.pdbx_description
1 polymer ?
#
loop_
_entity_poly.entity_id
_entity_poly.type
_entity_poly.pdbx_seq_one_letter_code
_entity_poly.pdbx_strand_id
1 'polypeptide(L)'
;VSPLKQAEDAVLVDSSELGIDQVTETILNLAAKKLGRPCVITAVTAGFCFGVQNAVDTVYKEIEKNQDGPINTFGPIIHNENVVEELKEKGVGILNSVEEAGTQKSGTIIIRSHGVAKKTWEDLNRTGARVVDTTCTFVKKIHEIVHKASEEGKQIVIIGNHGHAETEGTVGWSSTPATVIETEEEAKNYRADPERIVCIVAQTTFNAEKFEKFVDLIAKNGYNIETNETICNATSERQAEARRIAKQADVMIVIGGKGSSNTAKLYEICKAECADTYFIQTVDDLDLKLSGGEKIIGITAGASTPKNIIEEVQSNVRRTDF
;
A
#
# COMPACT_ATOMS: atom_id res chain seq x y z
N VAL A 1 13.05 -52.30 10.14
CA VAL A 1 13.39 -50.88 9.90
C VAL A 1 13.30 -50.20 11.25
N SER A 2 14.44 -49.75 11.82
CA SER A 2 14.45 -49.00 13.08
C SER A 2 13.74 -47.63 12.85
N PRO A 3 12.81 -47.23 13.70
CA PRO A 3 12.24 -45.90 13.56
C PRO A 3 13.34 -44.85 13.65
N LEU A 4 13.30 -43.83 12.80
CA LEU A 4 14.19 -42.69 12.83
C LEU A 4 14.09 -42.06 14.22
N LYS A 5 15.17 -42.13 15.00
CA LYS A 5 15.25 -41.53 16.32
C LYS A 5 15.83 -40.13 16.13
N GLN A 6 15.13 -39.13 16.63
CA GLN A 6 15.61 -37.75 16.63
C GLN A 6 16.95 -37.66 17.38
N ALA A 7 17.96 -36.99 16.81
CA ALA A 7 19.22 -36.73 17.52
C ALA A 7 18.97 -35.80 18.72
N GLU A 8 19.82 -35.89 19.74
CA GLU A 8 19.65 -35.14 21.01
C GLU A 8 19.69 -33.59 20.78
N ASP A 9 20.42 -33.15 19.76
CA ASP A 9 20.58 -31.75 19.38
C ASP A 9 19.68 -31.32 18.21
N ALA A 10 18.83 -32.21 17.71
CA ALA A 10 17.94 -31.90 16.60
C ALA A 10 16.79 -31.02 17.06
N VAL A 11 16.51 -29.97 16.28
CA VAL A 11 15.34 -29.11 16.45
C VAL A 11 14.27 -29.56 15.48
N LEU A 12 13.09 -29.90 16.00
CA LEU A 12 11.94 -30.24 15.16
C LEU A 12 11.35 -28.97 14.56
N VAL A 13 11.24 -28.93 13.24
CA VAL A 13 10.50 -27.88 12.52
C VAL A 13 9.25 -28.53 11.92
N ASP A 14 8.09 -28.23 12.52
CA ASP A 14 6.81 -28.63 11.94
C ASP A 14 6.46 -27.68 10.79
N SER A 15 6.43 -28.22 9.58
CA SER A 15 6.16 -27.48 8.35
C SER A 15 4.76 -27.72 7.79
N SER A 16 3.88 -28.41 8.54
CA SER A 16 2.57 -28.84 8.06
C SER A 16 1.66 -27.68 7.61
N GLU A 17 1.80 -26.53 8.26
CA GLU A 17 1.01 -25.29 8.03
C GLU A 17 1.86 -24.17 7.39
N LEU A 18 3.13 -24.43 7.04
CA LEU A 18 4.09 -23.42 6.60
C LEU A 18 4.35 -23.54 5.08
N GLY A 19 4.38 -22.39 4.39
CA GLY A 19 4.91 -22.31 3.03
C GLY A 19 6.43 -22.41 3.00
N ILE A 20 6.99 -22.63 1.81
CA ILE A 20 8.45 -22.83 1.61
C ILE A 20 9.26 -21.67 2.20
N ASP A 21 8.86 -20.44 1.94
CA ASP A 21 9.55 -19.22 2.43
C ASP A 21 9.54 -19.18 3.97
N GLN A 22 8.43 -19.55 4.61
CA GLN A 22 8.29 -19.58 6.08
C GLN A 22 9.16 -20.66 6.71
N VAL A 23 9.23 -21.86 6.10
CA VAL A 23 10.13 -22.94 6.55
C VAL A 23 11.58 -22.49 6.43
N THR A 24 11.94 -21.88 5.32
CA THR A 24 13.30 -21.35 5.08
C THR A 24 13.66 -20.31 6.13
N GLU A 25 12.77 -19.36 6.43
CA GLU A 25 12.99 -18.33 7.45
C GLU A 25 13.15 -18.94 8.84
N THR A 26 12.33 -19.93 9.19
CA THR A 26 12.42 -20.65 10.47
C THR A 26 13.79 -21.33 10.63
N ILE A 27 14.27 -22.04 9.60
CA ILE A 27 15.57 -22.70 9.62
C ILE A 27 16.71 -21.67 9.75
N LEU A 28 16.65 -20.58 8.99
CA LEU A 28 17.66 -19.50 9.05
C LEU A 28 17.72 -18.86 10.44
N ASN A 29 16.58 -18.64 11.08
CA ASN A 29 16.52 -18.06 12.42
C ASN A 29 17.05 -19.03 13.50
N LEU A 30 16.80 -20.33 13.38
CA LEU A 30 17.40 -21.34 14.24
C LEU A 30 18.94 -21.36 14.11
N ALA A 31 19.44 -21.26 12.88
CA ALA A 31 20.87 -21.17 12.61
C ALA A 31 21.46 -19.85 13.16
N ALA A 32 20.79 -18.74 12.93
CA ALA A 32 21.19 -17.41 13.44
C ALA A 32 21.33 -17.43 14.97
N LYS A 33 20.33 -17.97 15.66
CA LYS A 33 20.36 -18.12 17.14
C LYS A 33 21.55 -18.92 17.62
N LYS A 34 21.88 -20.07 16.96
CA LYS A 34 23.09 -20.87 17.31
C LYS A 34 24.38 -20.11 17.05
N LEU A 35 24.39 -19.15 16.15
CA LEU A 35 25.58 -18.34 15.79
C LEU A 35 25.64 -17.00 16.53
N GLY A 36 24.70 -16.73 17.44
CA GLY A 36 24.62 -15.45 18.17
C GLY A 36 24.26 -14.27 17.25
N ARG A 37 23.61 -14.53 16.11
CA ARG A 37 23.15 -13.53 15.13
C ARG A 37 21.69 -13.14 15.36
N PRO A 38 21.24 -11.97 14.87
CA PRO A 38 19.85 -11.58 14.96
C PRO A 38 18.89 -12.56 14.27
N CYS A 39 17.75 -12.79 14.89
CA CYS A 39 16.62 -13.47 14.26
C CYS A 39 15.85 -12.47 13.42
N VAL A 40 15.56 -12.80 12.18
CA VAL A 40 14.82 -11.93 11.25
C VAL A 40 13.42 -12.50 11.02
N ILE A 41 12.39 -11.67 11.23
CA ILE A 41 10.99 -12.01 10.96
C ILE A 41 10.49 -11.07 9.86
N THR A 42 10.23 -11.63 8.69
CA THR A 42 9.68 -10.86 7.57
C THR A 42 8.17 -11.06 7.48
N ALA A 43 7.43 -9.96 7.34
CA ALA A 43 5.99 -10.03 7.15
C ALA A 43 5.64 -10.77 5.85
N VAL A 44 4.75 -11.75 5.93
CA VAL A 44 4.26 -12.51 4.75
C VAL A 44 3.53 -11.59 3.78
N THR A 45 2.85 -10.57 4.30
CA THR A 45 2.14 -9.58 3.49
C THR A 45 3.05 -8.50 2.90
N ALA A 46 4.38 -8.50 3.17
CA ALA A 46 5.30 -7.50 2.66
C ALA A 46 5.38 -7.53 1.12
N GLY A 47 5.38 -6.36 0.49
CA GLY A 47 5.53 -6.23 -0.96
C GLY A 47 4.24 -5.96 -1.73
N PHE A 48 4.27 -6.14 -3.04
CA PHE A 48 3.16 -5.78 -3.92
C PHE A 48 1.84 -6.40 -3.49
N CYS A 49 0.79 -5.58 -3.36
CA CYS A 49 -0.57 -6.10 -3.29
C CYS A 49 -1.09 -6.42 -4.70
N PHE A 50 -2.21 -7.14 -4.78
CA PHE A 50 -2.81 -7.54 -6.05
C PHE A 50 -3.04 -6.35 -7.01
N GLY A 51 -3.56 -5.22 -6.52
CA GLY A 51 -3.83 -4.04 -7.33
C GLY A 51 -2.56 -3.41 -7.92
N VAL A 52 -1.49 -3.32 -7.12
CA VAL A 52 -0.18 -2.83 -7.54
C VAL A 52 0.47 -3.80 -8.53
N GLN A 53 0.49 -5.09 -8.22
CA GLN A 53 1.03 -6.11 -9.12
C GLN A 53 0.37 -6.06 -10.49
N ASN A 54 -0.98 -6.03 -10.52
CA ASN A 54 -1.72 -5.94 -11.78
C ASN A 54 -1.37 -4.68 -12.59
N ALA A 55 -1.20 -3.53 -11.93
CA ALA A 55 -0.85 -2.30 -12.62
C ALA A 55 0.55 -2.37 -13.23
N VAL A 56 1.54 -2.83 -12.48
CA VAL A 56 2.93 -2.99 -12.93
C VAL A 56 3.02 -4.03 -14.05
N ASP A 57 2.44 -5.22 -13.86
CA ASP A 57 2.43 -6.28 -14.87
C ASP A 57 1.77 -5.82 -16.18
N THR A 58 0.74 -4.98 -16.08
CA THR A 58 0.08 -4.42 -17.26
C THR A 58 1.03 -3.52 -18.04
N VAL A 59 1.81 -2.68 -17.37
CA VAL A 59 2.82 -1.84 -18.06
C VAL A 59 3.84 -2.72 -18.78
N TYR A 60 4.38 -3.75 -18.12
CA TYR A 60 5.33 -4.67 -18.76
C TYR A 60 4.74 -5.40 -19.97
N LYS A 61 3.50 -5.87 -19.85
CA LYS A 61 2.78 -6.50 -20.98
C LYS A 61 2.59 -5.53 -22.15
N GLU A 62 2.35 -4.25 -21.89
CA GLU A 62 2.24 -3.26 -22.96
C GLU A 62 3.60 -2.99 -23.63
N ILE A 63 4.71 -2.96 -22.86
CA ILE A 63 6.08 -2.87 -23.38
C ILE A 63 6.38 -4.08 -24.29
N GLU A 64 6.07 -5.29 -23.84
CA GLU A 64 6.32 -6.54 -24.57
C GLU A 64 5.53 -6.62 -25.90
N LYS A 65 4.34 -6.05 -25.95
CA LYS A 65 3.53 -6.01 -27.18
C LYS A 65 4.16 -5.21 -28.30
N ASN A 66 5.19 -4.42 -28.00
CA ASN A 66 5.95 -3.59 -28.95
C ASN A 66 5.05 -2.86 -29.95
N GLN A 67 4.05 -2.13 -29.44
CA GLN A 67 3.05 -1.44 -30.27
C GLN A 67 3.63 -0.18 -30.89
N ASP A 68 3.09 0.19 -32.05
CA ASP A 68 3.40 1.46 -32.72
C ASP A 68 2.95 2.64 -31.87
N GLY A 69 3.89 3.39 -31.32
CA GLY A 69 3.64 4.63 -30.58
C GLY A 69 4.10 4.60 -29.14
N PRO A 70 4.06 5.76 -28.46
CA PRO A 70 4.55 5.92 -27.09
C PRO A 70 3.65 5.20 -26.08
N ILE A 71 4.28 4.66 -25.04
CA ILE A 71 3.59 4.14 -23.85
C ILE A 71 3.81 5.15 -22.73
N ASN A 72 2.73 5.66 -22.18
CA ASN A 72 2.78 6.60 -21.06
C ASN A 72 1.83 6.19 -19.95
N THR A 73 2.22 6.42 -18.70
CA THR A 73 1.31 6.33 -17.56
C THR A 73 0.70 7.71 -17.28
N PHE A 74 -0.54 7.75 -16.83
CA PHE A 74 -1.15 8.99 -16.34
C PHE A 74 -0.90 9.13 -14.85
N GLY A 75 0.09 9.95 -14.50
CA GLY A 75 0.76 9.99 -13.21
C GLY A 75 1.67 8.76 -12.98
N PRO A 76 2.47 8.74 -11.91
CA PRO A 76 3.27 7.57 -11.53
C PRO A 76 2.37 6.35 -11.36
N ILE A 77 2.75 5.20 -11.96
CA ILE A 77 1.91 3.99 -11.94
C ILE A 77 1.63 3.51 -10.51
N ILE A 78 2.60 3.66 -9.63
CA ILE A 78 2.55 3.40 -8.19
C ILE A 78 3.44 4.41 -7.45
N HIS A 79 3.28 4.53 -6.13
CA HIS A 79 4.15 5.36 -5.28
C HIS A 79 5.44 4.61 -4.90
N ASN A 80 6.31 4.37 -5.87
CA ASN A 80 7.65 3.83 -5.69
C ASN A 80 8.58 4.37 -6.78
N GLU A 81 9.54 5.19 -6.38
CA GLU A 81 10.44 5.92 -7.28
C GLU A 81 11.33 4.96 -8.08
N ASN A 82 11.82 3.88 -7.46
CA ASN A 82 12.67 2.90 -8.14
C ASN A 82 11.93 2.19 -9.30
N VAL A 83 10.67 1.81 -9.07
CA VAL A 83 9.83 1.21 -10.13
C VAL A 83 9.53 2.21 -11.24
N VAL A 84 9.25 3.46 -10.88
CA VAL A 84 9.00 4.53 -11.85
C VAL A 84 10.22 4.78 -12.72
N GLU A 85 11.42 4.81 -12.13
CA GLU A 85 12.67 5.03 -12.86
C GLU A 85 13.01 3.85 -13.78
N GLU A 86 12.86 2.62 -13.28
CA GLU A 86 13.03 1.42 -14.10
C GLU A 86 12.12 1.42 -15.34
N LEU A 87 10.86 1.84 -15.18
CA LEU A 87 9.92 1.94 -16.29
C LEU A 87 10.30 3.04 -17.28
N LYS A 88 10.84 4.17 -16.80
CA LYS A 88 11.38 5.23 -17.68
C LYS A 88 12.57 4.74 -18.50
N GLU A 89 13.51 3.99 -17.89
CA GLU A 89 14.64 3.38 -18.61
C GLU A 89 14.17 2.43 -19.73
N LYS A 90 12.97 1.83 -19.55
CA LYS A 90 12.32 0.98 -20.55
C LYS A 90 11.49 1.78 -21.58
N GLY A 91 11.56 3.13 -21.53
CA GLY A 91 10.89 4.01 -22.49
C GLY A 91 9.42 4.35 -22.16
N VAL A 92 8.97 4.09 -20.93
CA VAL A 92 7.63 4.48 -20.48
C VAL A 92 7.66 5.92 -19.97
N GLY A 93 6.87 6.81 -20.59
CA GLY A 93 6.74 8.19 -20.14
C GLY A 93 5.67 8.37 -19.06
N ILE A 94 5.63 9.58 -18.49
CA ILE A 94 4.60 9.98 -17.52
C ILE A 94 3.91 11.25 -18.02
N LEU A 95 2.59 11.22 -18.08
CA LEU A 95 1.74 12.36 -18.34
C LEU A 95 1.14 12.86 -17.03
N ASN A 96 1.24 14.14 -16.78
CA ASN A 96 0.79 14.72 -15.50
C ASN A 96 -0.50 15.53 -15.63
N SER A 97 -0.94 15.77 -16.84
CA SER A 97 -2.18 16.52 -17.09
C SER A 97 -2.94 16.01 -18.31
N VAL A 98 -4.23 16.36 -18.36
CA VAL A 98 -5.11 16.04 -19.51
C VAL A 98 -4.63 16.76 -20.78
N GLU A 99 -4.05 17.96 -20.65
CA GLU A 99 -3.49 18.73 -21.76
C GLU A 99 -2.30 17.99 -22.38
N GLU A 100 -1.38 17.48 -21.55
CA GLU A 100 -0.27 16.64 -22.03
C GLU A 100 -0.78 15.39 -22.72
N ALA A 101 -1.75 14.68 -22.09
CA ALA A 101 -2.38 13.49 -22.66
C ALA A 101 -3.08 13.79 -23.99
N GLY A 102 -3.69 14.95 -24.14
CA GLY A 102 -4.36 15.43 -25.35
C GLY A 102 -3.44 15.58 -26.56
N THR A 103 -2.13 15.69 -26.36
CA THR A 103 -1.12 15.72 -27.45
C THR A 103 -0.83 14.34 -28.01
N GLN A 104 -1.07 13.28 -27.24
CA GLN A 104 -0.84 11.89 -27.64
C GLN A 104 -2.00 11.38 -28.51
N LYS A 105 -1.76 11.16 -29.80
CA LYS A 105 -2.78 10.73 -30.78
C LYS A 105 -2.69 9.24 -31.13
N SER A 106 -1.67 8.53 -30.63
CA SER A 106 -1.43 7.10 -30.87
C SER A 106 -0.75 6.46 -29.67
N GLY A 107 -0.52 5.15 -29.70
CA GLY A 107 0.12 4.42 -28.61
C GLY A 107 -0.84 4.18 -27.44
N THR A 108 -0.28 4.07 -26.24
CA THR A 108 -1.03 3.65 -25.05
C THR A 108 -0.88 4.64 -23.90
N ILE A 109 -2.00 5.00 -23.26
CA ILE A 109 -2.05 5.72 -21.98
C ILE A 109 -2.56 4.74 -20.91
N ILE A 110 -1.78 4.53 -19.86
CA ILE A 110 -2.12 3.62 -18.76
C ILE A 110 -2.52 4.44 -17.53
N ILE A 111 -3.77 4.29 -17.09
CA ILE A 111 -4.24 4.93 -15.86
C ILE A 111 -3.67 4.17 -14.67
N ARG A 112 -3.04 4.89 -13.73
CA ARG A 112 -2.41 4.34 -12.52
C ARG A 112 -3.38 3.59 -11.59
N SER A 113 -2.84 2.76 -10.69
CA SER A 113 -3.60 1.93 -9.74
C SER A 113 -4.53 2.72 -8.81
N HIS A 114 -4.22 3.99 -8.54
CA HIS A 114 -5.00 4.90 -7.68
C HIS A 114 -6.27 5.45 -8.35
N GLY A 115 -6.43 5.20 -9.65
CA GLY A 115 -7.51 5.79 -10.44
C GLY A 115 -7.33 7.28 -10.71
N VAL A 116 -8.34 7.85 -11.33
CA VAL A 116 -8.45 9.27 -11.69
C VAL A 116 -9.90 9.74 -11.53
N ALA A 117 -10.11 11.06 -11.47
CA ALA A 117 -11.45 11.66 -11.48
C ALA A 117 -12.26 11.24 -12.72
N LYS A 118 -13.58 11.16 -12.61
CA LYS A 118 -14.50 10.78 -13.69
C LYS A 118 -14.27 11.60 -14.98
N LYS A 119 -14.19 12.93 -14.81
CA LYS A 119 -13.91 13.83 -15.93
C LYS A 119 -12.56 13.53 -16.59
N THR A 120 -11.50 13.29 -15.81
CA THR A 120 -10.18 12.93 -16.34
C THR A 120 -10.26 11.62 -17.12
N TRP A 121 -10.95 10.61 -16.60
CA TRP A 121 -11.16 9.34 -17.27
C TRP A 121 -11.88 9.52 -18.63
N GLU A 122 -12.92 10.34 -18.68
CA GLU A 122 -13.63 10.67 -19.90
C GLU A 122 -12.75 11.42 -20.92
N ASP A 123 -11.98 12.40 -20.46
CA ASP A 123 -11.12 13.20 -21.33
C ASP A 123 -9.96 12.36 -21.89
N LEU A 124 -9.36 11.46 -21.12
CA LEU A 124 -8.35 10.51 -21.59
C LEU A 124 -8.90 9.62 -22.72
N ASN A 125 -10.13 9.11 -22.58
CA ASN A 125 -10.76 8.27 -23.61
C ASN A 125 -11.12 9.03 -24.90
N ARG A 126 -10.98 10.38 -24.92
CA ARG A 126 -11.19 11.22 -26.10
C ARG A 126 -9.88 11.60 -26.82
N THR A 127 -8.71 11.20 -26.29
CA THR A 127 -7.40 11.63 -26.83
C THR A 127 -7.06 11.04 -28.20
N GLY A 128 -7.54 9.85 -28.51
CA GLY A 128 -7.19 9.06 -29.71
C GLY A 128 -6.12 8.00 -29.43
N ALA A 129 -5.42 8.05 -28.30
CA ALA A 129 -4.57 6.96 -27.81
C ALA A 129 -5.44 5.83 -27.22
N ARG A 130 -4.89 4.62 -27.18
CA ARG A 130 -5.54 3.50 -26.48
C ARG A 130 -5.39 3.68 -24.97
N VAL A 131 -6.50 3.74 -24.25
CA VAL A 131 -6.48 3.86 -22.79
C VAL A 131 -6.59 2.50 -22.15
N VAL A 132 -5.68 2.19 -21.23
CA VAL A 132 -5.67 0.98 -20.40
C VAL A 132 -5.85 1.39 -18.94
N ASP A 133 -6.98 1.03 -18.36
CA ASP A 133 -7.32 1.40 -16.99
C ASP A 133 -6.90 0.32 -16.00
N THR A 134 -5.80 0.58 -15.25
CA THR A 134 -5.29 -0.30 -14.19
C THR A 134 -5.76 0.09 -12.79
N THR A 135 -6.77 0.96 -12.68
CA THR A 135 -7.36 1.32 -11.39
C THR A 135 -7.72 0.07 -10.60
N CYS A 136 -7.25 -0.01 -9.37
CA CYS A 136 -7.53 -1.13 -8.46
C CYS A 136 -9.04 -1.33 -8.30
N THR A 137 -9.49 -2.57 -8.28
CA THR A 137 -10.92 -2.91 -8.12
C THR A 137 -11.53 -2.36 -6.84
N PHE A 138 -10.77 -2.29 -5.76
CA PHE A 138 -11.21 -1.65 -4.51
C PHE A 138 -11.45 -0.15 -4.69
N VAL A 139 -10.57 0.54 -5.42
CA VAL A 139 -10.74 1.98 -5.73
C VAL A 139 -11.94 2.19 -6.64
N LYS A 140 -12.13 1.35 -7.68
CA LYS A 140 -13.32 1.42 -8.54
C LYS A 140 -14.61 1.27 -7.75
N LYS A 141 -14.64 0.36 -6.78
CA LYS A 141 -15.81 0.19 -5.90
C LYS A 141 -16.11 1.47 -5.09
N ILE A 142 -15.08 2.18 -4.61
CA ILE A 142 -15.29 3.46 -3.91
C ILE A 142 -15.87 4.50 -4.87
N HIS A 143 -15.33 4.59 -6.09
CA HIS A 143 -15.83 5.49 -7.12
C HIS A 143 -17.32 5.25 -7.41
N GLU A 144 -17.74 3.99 -7.52
CA GLU A 144 -19.15 3.60 -7.73
C GLU A 144 -20.04 4.00 -6.55
N ILE A 145 -19.59 3.76 -5.31
CA ILE A 145 -20.32 4.13 -4.09
C ILE A 145 -20.51 5.65 -4.04
N VAL A 146 -19.42 6.40 -4.20
CA VAL A 146 -19.44 7.88 -4.13
C VAL A 146 -20.33 8.46 -5.23
N HIS A 147 -20.18 7.95 -6.45
CA HIS A 147 -20.99 8.43 -7.58
C HIS A 147 -22.47 8.20 -7.32
N LYS A 148 -22.87 6.97 -6.99
CA LYS A 148 -24.26 6.62 -6.72
C LYS A 148 -24.84 7.40 -5.54
N ALA A 149 -24.12 7.46 -4.42
CA ALA A 149 -24.59 8.17 -3.21
C ALA A 149 -24.77 9.69 -3.49
N SER A 150 -23.86 10.30 -4.26
CA SER A 150 -23.99 11.71 -4.62
C SER A 150 -25.17 11.99 -5.57
N GLU A 151 -25.47 11.08 -6.51
CA GLU A 151 -26.67 11.18 -7.36
C GLU A 151 -27.97 11.00 -6.58
N GLU A 152 -27.94 10.20 -5.51
CA GLU A 152 -29.06 10.06 -4.56
C GLU A 152 -29.23 11.28 -3.63
N GLY A 153 -28.41 12.31 -3.80
CA GLY A 153 -28.45 13.54 -3.01
C GLY A 153 -27.83 13.45 -1.62
N LYS A 154 -27.09 12.37 -1.30
CA LYS A 154 -26.36 12.24 -0.04
C LYS A 154 -25.16 13.19 0.00
N GLN A 155 -24.73 13.57 1.19
CA GLN A 155 -23.49 14.31 1.43
C GLN A 155 -22.33 13.30 1.47
N ILE A 156 -21.27 13.59 0.75
CA ILE A 156 -20.13 12.68 0.63
C ILE A 156 -19.01 13.11 1.57
N VAL A 157 -18.57 12.18 2.41
CA VAL A 157 -17.38 12.31 3.26
C VAL A 157 -16.38 11.23 2.88
N ILE A 158 -15.16 11.63 2.57
CA ILE A 158 -14.05 10.76 2.25
C ILE A 158 -13.00 10.87 3.35
N ILE A 159 -12.85 9.83 4.18
CA ILE A 159 -11.81 9.78 5.19
C ILE A 159 -10.53 9.31 4.52
N GLY A 160 -9.57 10.23 4.35
CA GLY A 160 -8.36 10.00 3.57
C GLY A 160 -7.39 11.17 3.63
N ASN A 161 -6.22 11.03 2.97
CA ASN A 161 -5.22 12.09 2.96
C ASN A 161 -5.55 13.15 1.90
N HIS A 162 -5.48 14.43 2.29
CA HIS A 162 -5.58 15.55 1.37
C HIS A 162 -4.49 15.48 0.28
N GLY A 163 -4.83 15.79 -0.96
CA GLY A 163 -3.89 15.79 -2.09
C GLY A 163 -3.39 14.41 -2.52
N HIS A 164 -3.82 13.32 -1.88
CA HIS A 164 -3.47 11.98 -2.33
C HIS A 164 -4.23 11.62 -3.60
N ALA A 165 -3.53 11.00 -4.55
CA ALA A 165 -4.06 10.68 -5.88
C ALA A 165 -5.37 9.87 -5.87
N GLU A 166 -5.53 8.91 -4.94
CA GLU A 166 -6.74 8.13 -4.76
C GLU A 166 -7.89 8.98 -4.22
N THR A 167 -7.61 9.83 -3.22
CA THR A 167 -8.59 10.73 -2.61
C THR A 167 -9.11 11.74 -3.63
N GLU A 168 -8.20 12.41 -4.36
CA GLU A 168 -8.55 13.37 -5.42
C GLU A 168 -9.35 12.69 -6.56
N GLY A 169 -8.92 11.49 -6.94
CA GLY A 169 -9.66 10.66 -7.89
C GLY A 169 -11.08 10.40 -7.42
N THR A 170 -11.24 9.98 -6.17
CA THR A 170 -12.54 9.66 -5.56
C THR A 170 -13.45 10.89 -5.44
N VAL A 171 -12.90 12.05 -5.01
CA VAL A 171 -13.64 13.33 -5.00
C VAL A 171 -14.24 13.63 -6.38
N GLY A 172 -13.47 13.40 -7.44
CA GLY A 172 -13.90 13.65 -8.82
C GLY A 172 -14.99 12.70 -9.35
N TRP A 173 -15.39 11.68 -8.60
CA TRP A 173 -16.54 10.81 -8.92
C TRP A 173 -17.82 11.27 -8.24
N SER A 174 -17.76 12.23 -7.33
CA SER A 174 -18.96 12.80 -6.71
C SER A 174 -19.62 13.81 -7.67
N SER A 175 -20.93 13.70 -7.83
CA SER A 175 -21.76 14.68 -8.57
C SER A 175 -22.02 15.95 -7.78
N THR A 176 -21.74 15.95 -6.47
CA THR A 176 -21.88 17.07 -5.54
C THR A 176 -20.57 17.32 -4.80
N PRO A 177 -20.37 18.47 -4.17
CA PRO A 177 -19.17 18.70 -3.36
C PRO A 177 -18.98 17.61 -2.31
N ALA A 178 -17.78 16.99 -2.28
CA ALA A 178 -17.38 16.01 -1.29
C ALA A 178 -16.44 16.65 -0.27
N THR A 179 -16.52 16.22 1.00
CA THR A 179 -15.63 16.67 2.08
C THR A 179 -14.58 15.61 2.33
N VAL A 180 -13.31 15.98 2.29
CA VAL A 180 -12.20 15.12 2.71
C VAL A 180 -11.90 15.38 4.18
N ILE A 181 -11.68 14.33 4.96
CA ILE A 181 -11.33 14.39 6.39
C ILE A 181 -10.06 13.54 6.59
N GLU A 182 -8.98 14.19 6.98
CA GLU A 182 -7.69 13.55 7.25
C GLU A 182 -7.37 13.51 8.75
N THR A 183 -7.86 14.46 9.51
CA THR A 183 -7.51 14.67 10.91
C THR A 183 -8.70 14.51 11.85
N GLU A 184 -8.39 14.19 13.12
CA GLU A 184 -9.41 14.12 14.18
C GLU A 184 -10.12 15.46 14.41
N GLU A 185 -9.40 16.55 14.23
CA GLU A 185 -9.96 17.89 14.37
C GLU A 185 -10.98 18.20 13.27
N GLU A 186 -10.68 17.84 12.03
CA GLU A 186 -11.62 17.95 10.93
C GLU A 186 -12.88 17.10 11.16
N ALA A 187 -12.72 15.85 11.66
CA ALA A 187 -13.84 15.00 12.01
C ALA A 187 -14.75 15.60 13.11
N LYS A 188 -14.16 16.19 14.15
CA LYS A 188 -14.89 16.90 15.23
C LYS A 188 -15.61 18.15 14.72
N ASN A 189 -14.98 18.87 13.80
CA ASN A 189 -15.49 20.13 13.27
C ASN A 189 -16.40 19.95 12.05
N TYR A 190 -16.55 18.72 11.54
CA TYR A 190 -17.42 18.47 10.41
C TYR A 190 -18.87 18.86 10.72
N ARG A 191 -19.51 19.55 9.76
CA ARG A 191 -20.92 19.95 9.85
C ARG A 191 -21.63 19.53 8.58
N ALA A 192 -22.70 18.75 8.76
CA ALA A 192 -23.57 18.28 7.70
C ALA A 192 -24.93 19.00 7.74
N ASP A 193 -25.62 18.99 6.64
CA ASP A 193 -27.07 19.27 6.61
C ASP A 193 -27.81 18.13 7.31
N PRO A 194 -28.53 18.38 8.40
CA PRO A 194 -29.20 17.33 9.18
C PRO A 194 -30.34 16.61 8.42
N GLU A 195 -30.86 17.24 7.37
CA GLU A 195 -31.94 16.68 6.54
C GLU A 195 -31.42 15.67 5.51
N ARG A 196 -30.10 15.55 5.33
CA ARG A 196 -29.49 14.69 4.33
C ARG A 196 -28.65 13.59 4.96
N ILE A 197 -28.66 12.43 4.33
CA ILE A 197 -27.79 11.31 4.72
C ILE A 197 -26.34 11.65 4.41
N VAL A 198 -25.44 11.33 5.32
CA VAL A 198 -23.99 11.43 5.13
C VAL A 198 -23.45 10.06 4.74
N CYS A 199 -22.98 9.92 3.51
CA CYS A 199 -22.29 8.72 3.04
C CYS A 199 -20.79 8.86 3.31
N ILE A 200 -20.25 8.00 4.16
CA ILE A 200 -18.83 7.99 4.53
C ILE A 200 -18.14 6.82 3.85
N VAL A 201 -17.01 7.10 3.19
CA VAL A 201 -16.06 6.13 2.61
C VAL A 201 -14.66 6.41 3.14
N ALA A 202 -13.77 5.43 3.07
CA ALA A 202 -12.36 5.57 3.40
C ALA A 202 -11.47 5.42 2.17
N GLN A 203 -10.33 6.12 2.15
CA GLN A 203 -9.20 5.79 1.29
C GLN A 203 -8.74 4.35 1.57
N THR A 204 -8.47 3.55 0.54
CA THR A 204 -8.17 2.10 0.68
C THR A 204 -6.99 1.80 1.61
N THR A 205 -6.07 2.74 1.78
CA THR A 205 -4.86 2.60 2.60
C THR A 205 -4.95 3.30 3.95
N PHE A 206 -6.13 3.82 4.33
CA PHE A 206 -6.29 4.52 5.61
C PHE A 206 -6.13 3.57 6.80
N ASN A 207 -5.86 4.12 7.99
CA ASN A 207 -5.75 3.32 9.21
C ASN A 207 -7.16 2.97 9.74
N ALA A 208 -7.45 1.68 9.93
CA ALA A 208 -8.77 1.21 10.32
C ALA A 208 -9.24 1.76 11.67
N GLU A 209 -8.38 1.79 12.69
CA GLU A 209 -8.71 2.31 14.03
C GLU A 209 -9.02 3.82 14.00
N LYS A 210 -8.23 4.57 13.19
CA LYS A 210 -8.49 6.01 12.98
C LYS A 210 -9.80 6.23 12.23
N PHE A 211 -10.13 5.37 11.25
CA PHE A 211 -11.38 5.45 10.51
C PHE A 211 -12.59 5.29 11.43
N GLU A 212 -12.63 4.22 12.22
CA GLU A 212 -13.71 3.98 13.21
C GLU A 212 -13.85 5.18 14.16
N LYS A 213 -12.74 5.66 14.71
CA LYS A 213 -12.74 6.84 15.58
C LYS A 213 -13.32 8.09 14.91
N PHE A 214 -13.00 8.33 13.64
CA PHE A 214 -13.50 9.51 12.92
C PHE A 214 -15.00 9.38 12.61
N VAL A 215 -15.45 8.18 12.23
CA VAL A 215 -16.88 7.89 12.06
C VAL A 215 -17.64 8.16 13.36
N ASP A 216 -17.14 7.69 14.51
CA ASP A 216 -17.74 7.94 15.83
C ASP A 216 -17.82 9.43 16.17
N LEU A 217 -16.77 10.20 15.83
CA LEU A 217 -16.76 11.66 16.07
C LEU A 217 -17.80 12.39 15.22
N ILE A 218 -17.98 11.98 13.97
CA ILE A 218 -18.99 12.53 13.07
C ILE A 218 -20.40 12.14 13.57
N ALA A 219 -20.58 10.88 13.99
CA ALA A 219 -21.85 10.34 14.48
C ALA A 219 -22.36 11.06 15.73
N LYS A 220 -21.47 11.51 16.63
CA LYS A 220 -21.83 12.27 17.85
C LYS A 220 -22.60 13.55 17.57
N ASN A 221 -22.55 14.08 16.35
CA ASN A 221 -23.32 15.26 15.96
C ASN A 221 -24.79 14.93 15.61
N GLY A 222 -25.22 13.65 15.68
CA GLY A 222 -26.60 13.22 15.48
C GLY A 222 -27.04 13.13 14.01
N TYR A 223 -26.12 13.09 13.07
CA TYR A 223 -26.41 12.93 11.65
C TYR A 223 -26.87 11.51 11.31
N ASN A 224 -27.69 11.39 10.25
CA ASN A 224 -28.00 10.10 9.64
C ASN A 224 -26.82 9.67 8.76
N ILE A 225 -26.08 8.65 9.19
CA ILE A 225 -24.81 8.24 8.56
C ILE A 225 -24.98 6.86 7.92
N GLU A 226 -24.51 6.75 6.68
CA GLU A 226 -24.26 5.50 5.98
C GLU A 226 -22.74 5.30 5.85
N THR A 227 -22.20 4.37 6.63
CA THR A 227 -20.78 4.07 6.63
C THR A 227 -20.46 2.92 5.69
N ASN A 228 -19.51 3.13 4.80
CA ASN A 228 -18.97 2.12 3.90
C ASN A 228 -17.50 1.87 4.28
N GLU A 229 -17.21 0.71 4.84
CA GLU A 229 -15.85 0.29 5.14
C GLU A 229 -15.14 -0.11 3.84
N THR A 230 -14.36 0.84 3.29
CA THR A 230 -13.69 0.70 2.00
C THR A 230 -12.19 0.55 2.11
N ILE A 231 -11.65 0.42 3.31
CA ILE A 231 -10.26 0.00 3.54
C ILE A 231 -10.09 -1.40 2.96
N CYS A 232 -9.10 -1.61 2.10
CA CYS A 232 -8.96 -2.90 1.44
C CYS A 232 -8.39 -3.97 2.40
N ASN A 233 -8.80 -5.23 2.22
CA ASN A 233 -8.37 -6.36 3.06
C ASN A 233 -6.84 -6.47 3.11
N ALA A 234 -6.15 -6.30 1.96
CA ALA A 234 -4.69 -6.33 1.92
C ALA A 234 -4.04 -5.24 2.80
N THR A 235 -4.70 -4.09 2.98
CA THR A 235 -4.24 -3.05 3.92
C THR A 235 -4.46 -3.48 5.35
N SER A 236 -5.66 -3.97 5.69
CA SER A 236 -6.01 -4.40 7.05
C SER A 236 -5.13 -5.55 7.52
N GLU A 237 -4.95 -6.59 6.69
CA GLU A 237 -4.07 -7.73 6.98
C GLU A 237 -2.62 -7.29 7.21
N ARG A 238 -2.09 -6.42 6.35
CA ARG A 238 -0.74 -5.88 6.44
C ARG A 238 -0.54 -5.07 7.71
N GLN A 239 -1.49 -4.22 8.07
CA GLN A 239 -1.43 -3.42 9.30
C GLN A 239 -1.47 -4.32 10.55
N ALA A 240 -2.34 -5.32 10.58
CA ALA A 240 -2.43 -6.28 11.67
C ALA A 240 -1.14 -7.11 11.83
N GLU A 241 -0.58 -7.60 10.71
CA GLU A 241 0.67 -8.37 10.73
C GLU A 241 1.86 -7.52 11.16
N ALA A 242 2.00 -6.31 10.62
CA ALA A 242 3.08 -5.38 10.99
C ALA A 242 3.04 -5.07 12.50
N ARG A 243 1.86 -4.79 13.06
CA ARG A 243 1.68 -4.60 14.51
C ARG A 243 2.08 -5.84 15.30
N ARG A 244 1.67 -7.04 14.87
CA ARG A 244 2.00 -8.31 15.54
C ARG A 244 3.50 -8.54 15.59
N ILE A 245 4.21 -8.26 14.48
CA ILE A 245 5.68 -8.40 14.42
C ILE A 245 6.34 -7.34 15.29
N ALA A 246 5.92 -6.07 15.21
CA ALA A 246 6.50 -4.97 15.96
C ALA A 246 6.43 -5.17 17.48
N LYS A 247 5.36 -5.81 17.99
CA LYS A 247 5.23 -6.14 19.44
C LYS A 247 6.29 -7.10 19.98
N GLN A 248 6.90 -7.89 19.12
CA GLN A 248 7.91 -8.88 19.54
C GLN A 248 9.33 -8.56 19.03
N ALA A 249 9.47 -7.55 18.17
CA ALA A 249 10.72 -7.14 17.60
C ALA A 249 11.45 -6.13 18.50
N ASP A 250 12.78 -6.26 18.60
CA ASP A 250 13.64 -5.23 19.19
C ASP A 250 13.86 -4.07 18.23
N VAL A 251 13.84 -4.37 16.92
CA VAL A 251 14.01 -3.41 15.84
C VAL A 251 13.01 -3.72 14.73
N MET A 252 12.39 -2.68 14.17
CA MET A 252 11.51 -2.79 13.01
C MET A 252 12.08 -2.04 11.80
N ILE A 253 12.03 -2.68 10.65
CA ILE A 253 12.38 -2.07 9.36
C ILE A 253 11.12 -2.04 8.49
N VAL A 254 10.71 -0.84 8.11
CA VAL A 254 9.57 -0.60 7.23
C VAL A 254 10.09 -0.10 5.88
N ILE A 255 9.91 -0.90 4.83
CA ILE A 255 10.48 -0.65 3.51
C ILE A 255 9.40 -0.08 2.58
N GLY A 256 9.72 1.03 1.88
CA GLY A 256 8.85 1.56 0.81
C GLY A 256 9.09 3.01 0.47
N GLY A 257 8.42 3.49 -0.57
CA GLY A 257 8.55 4.86 -1.05
C GLY A 257 8.03 5.90 -0.06
N LYS A 258 8.72 7.04 0.05
CA LYS A 258 8.34 8.15 0.95
C LYS A 258 6.97 8.73 0.63
N GLY A 259 6.55 8.71 -0.65
CA GLY A 259 5.23 9.15 -1.09
C GLY A 259 4.10 8.12 -0.90
N SER A 260 4.39 6.93 -0.36
CA SER A 260 3.40 5.88 -0.17
C SER A 260 2.62 6.05 1.13
N SER A 261 1.33 6.39 1.03
CA SER A 261 0.43 6.48 2.19
C SER A 261 0.38 5.16 2.98
N ASN A 262 0.32 4.01 2.30
CA ASN A 262 0.34 2.71 2.97
C ASN A 262 1.63 2.49 3.78
N THR A 263 2.81 2.82 3.22
CA THR A 263 4.08 2.66 3.95
C THR A 263 4.17 3.58 5.15
N ALA A 264 3.74 4.83 5.01
CA ALA A 264 3.69 5.79 6.12
C ALA A 264 2.81 5.28 7.28
N LYS A 265 1.63 4.70 6.98
CA LYS A 265 0.75 4.10 8.00
C LYS A 265 1.37 2.89 8.68
N LEU A 266 2.07 2.03 7.94
CA LEU A 266 2.81 0.90 8.53
C LEU A 266 3.91 1.39 9.47
N TYR A 267 4.64 2.44 9.07
CA TYR A 267 5.66 3.04 9.92
C TYR A 267 5.07 3.59 11.23
N GLU A 268 3.95 4.34 11.15
CA GLU A 268 3.23 4.84 12.34
C GLU A 268 2.87 3.68 13.30
N ILE A 269 2.30 2.59 12.75
CA ILE A 269 1.87 1.42 13.52
C ILE A 269 3.07 0.72 14.17
N CYS A 270 4.13 0.47 13.41
CA CYS A 270 5.33 -0.18 13.92
C CYS A 270 6.01 0.69 14.99
N LYS A 271 6.12 2.00 14.76
CA LYS A 271 6.74 2.96 15.68
C LYS A 271 6.00 3.06 17.02
N ALA A 272 4.69 2.86 17.02
CA ALA A 272 3.88 2.85 18.24
C ALA A 272 4.15 1.62 19.14
N GLU A 273 4.55 0.49 18.54
CA GLU A 273 4.79 -0.77 19.25
C GLU A 273 6.30 -1.04 19.48
N CYS A 274 7.18 -0.56 18.61
CA CYS A 274 8.63 -0.75 18.64
C CYS A 274 9.35 0.60 18.52
N ALA A 275 10.05 1.03 19.57
CA ALA A 275 10.72 2.33 19.59
C ALA A 275 11.81 2.46 18.52
N ASP A 276 12.54 1.36 18.23
CA ASP A 276 13.59 1.31 17.22
C ASP A 276 13.01 0.88 15.86
N THR A 277 12.25 1.80 15.23
CA THR A 277 11.65 1.58 13.92
C THR A 277 12.30 2.49 12.88
N TYR A 278 12.78 1.87 11.79
CA TYR A 278 13.42 2.52 10.65
C TYR A 278 12.48 2.54 9.45
N PHE A 279 12.42 3.68 8.75
CA PHE A 279 11.72 3.81 7.48
C PHE A 279 12.74 4.00 6.37
N ILE A 280 12.84 3.05 5.45
CA ILE A 280 13.83 3.02 4.38
C ILE A 280 13.18 2.80 3.02
N GLN A 281 13.83 3.26 1.95
CA GLN A 281 13.44 2.93 0.57
C GLN A 281 14.27 1.78 0.01
N THR A 282 15.56 1.77 0.32
CA THR A 282 16.53 0.74 -0.10
C THR A 282 17.45 0.37 1.06
N VAL A 283 18.32 -0.61 0.84
CA VAL A 283 19.32 -1.02 1.82
C VAL A 283 20.31 0.10 2.15
N ASP A 284 20.56 1.03 1.22
CA ASP A 284 21.50 2.14 1.41
C ASP A 284 21.03 3.17 2.45
N ASP A 285 19.71 3.21 2.72
CA ASP A 285 19.13 4.06 3.77
C ASP A 285 19.31 3.46 5.17
N LEU A 286 19.79 2.21 5.28
CA LEU A 286 19.78 1.45 6.51
C LEU A 286 21.10 1.64 7.29
N ASP A 287 21.08 2.47 8.34
CA ASP A 287 22.18 2.61 9.32
C ASP A 287 21.78 1.91 10.63
N LEU A 288 21.87 0.58 10.66
CA LEU A 288 21.57 -0.21 11.84
C LEU A 288 22.77 -0.22 12.80
N LYS A 289 22.56 0.29 14.01
CA LYS A 289 23.51 0.18 15.12
C LYS A 289 22.92 -0.75 16.19
N LEU A 290 23.12 -2.05 16.04
CA LEU A 290 22.71 -3.01 17.04
C LEU A 290 23.83 -3.16 18.08
N SER A 291 23.54 -2.84 19.33
CA SER A 291 24.42 -3.18 20.46
C SER A 291 24.09 -4.59 20.91
N GLY A 292 25.08 -5.47 20.89
CA GLY A 292 25.16 -6.90 21.20
C GLY A 292 23.98 -7.61 21.89
N GLY A 293 23.85 -8.90 21.63
CA GLY A 293 22.84 -9.80 22.17
C GLY A 293 21.92 -10.40 21.08
N GLU A 294 21.16 -11.43 21.46
CA GLU A 294 20.11 -11.98 20.60
C GLU A 294 19.03 -10.91 20.36
N LYS A 295 18.92 -10.43 19.11
CA LYS A 295 17.95 -9.42 18.71
C LYS A 295 16.94 -10.02 17.75
N ILE A 296 15.70 -9.58 17.85
CA ILE A 296 14.66 -9.88 16.87
C ILE A 296 14.46 -8.65 15.99
N ILE A 297 14.73 -8.81 14.68
CA ILE A 297 14.54 -7.76 13.68
C ILE A 297 13.30 -8.11 12.87
N GLY A 298 12.28 -7.27 12.97
CA GLY A 298 11.07 -7.36 12.14
C GLY A 298 11.24 -6.58 10.85
N ILE A 299 10.82 -7.17 9.74
CA ILE A 299 10.79 -6.51 8.42
C ILE A 299 9.37 -6.52 7.89
N THR A 300 8.88 -5.36 7.49
CA THR A 300 7.64 -5.22 6.71
C THR A 300 7.84 -4.27 5.56
N ALA A 301 6.95 -4.30 4.58
CA ALA A 301 7.07 -3.44 3.41
C ALA A 301 5.70 -2.96 2.91
N GLY A 302 5.71 -1.76 2.34
CA GLY A 302 4.53 -1.17 1.71
C GLY A 302 4.03 -1.95 0.50
N ALA A 303 2.75 -1.76 0.17
CA ALA A 303 2.07 -2.42 -0.95
C ALA A 303 2.64 -2.07 -2.34
N SER A 304 3.52 -1.09 -2.41
CA SER A 304 4.23 -0.66 -3.63
C SER A 304 5.72 -0.97 -3.61
N THR A 305 6.19 -1.87 -2.74
CA THR A 305 7.60 -2.25 -2.61
C THR A 305 7.87 -3.53 -3.38
N PRO A 306 8.81 -3.55 -4.34
CA PRO A 306 9.20 -4.75 -5.07
C PRO A 306 9.84 -5.80 -4.17
N LYS A 307 9.66 -7.09 -4.53
CA LYS A 307 10.18 -8.22 -3.75
C LYS A 307 11.70 -8.23 -3.66
N ASN A 308 12.40 -7.89 -4.74
CA ASN A 308 13.87 -7.82 -4.78
C ASN A 308 14.45 -6.85 -3.75
N ILE A 309 13.82 -5.69 -3.52
CA ILE A 309 14.27 -4.73 -2.50
C ILE A 309 14.11 -5.32 -1.10
N ILE A 310 13.01 -6.02 -0.84
CA ILE A 310 12.76 -6.70 0.44
C ILE A 310 13.82 -7.78 0.69
N GLU A 311 14.10 -8.61 -0.31
CA GLU A 311 15.09 -9.68 -0.24
C GLU A 311 16.52 -9.14 -0.06
N GLU A 312 16.84 -8.02 -0.68
CA GLU A 312 18.13 -7.33 -0.51
C GLU A 312 18.32 -6.85 0.92
N VAL A 313 17.33 -6.14 1.49
CA VAL A 313 17.36 -5.68 2.89
C VAL A 313 17.44 -6.87 3.84
N GLN A 314 16.64 -7.91 3.64
CA GLN A 314 16.64 -9.13 4.45
C GLN A 314 18.03 -9.81 4.41
N SER A 315 18.62 -9.91 3.23
CA SER A 315 19.96 -10.52 3.04
C SER A 315 21.05 -9.69 3.70
N ASN A 316 20.98 -8.37 3.62
CA ASN A 316 21.93 -7.45 4.27
C ASN A 316 21.86 -7.59 5.78
N VAL A 317 20.67 -7.50 6.36
CA VAL A 317 20.47 -7.65 7.81
C VAL A 317 20.99 -9.00 8.35
N ARG A 318 20.81 -10.10 7.62
CA ARG A 318 21.30 -11.42 8.01
C ARG A 318 22.83 -11.57 7.94
N ARG A 319 23.50 -10.79 7.08
CA ARG A 319 24.96 -10.85 6.87
C ARG A 319 25.74 -9.90 7.76
N THR A 320 25.11 -8.85 8.24
CA THR A 320 25.77 -7.85 9.06
C THR A 320 26.16 -8.49 10.39
N ASP A 321 27.45 -8.44 10.73
CA ASP A 321 27.97 -8.80 12.06
C ASP A 321 27.78 -7.57 12.97
N PHE A 322 26.96 -7.70 13.97
CA PHE A 322 26.61 -6.64 14.91
C PHE A 322 27.35 -6.78 16.23
#